data_3c7739ae95117529faa903731db3a974
#
_entry.id   3c7739ae95117529faa903731db3a974
#
_cell.length_a   1.000
_cell.length_b   1.000
_cell.length_c   1.000
_cell.angle_alpha   90.00
_cell.angle_beta   90.00
_cell.angle_gamma   90.00
#
_symmetry.space_group_name_H-M   'P 1'
#
loop_
_entity.id
_entity.type
_entity.pdbx_description
1 polymer ?
#
loop_
_entity_poly.entity_id
_entity_poly.type
_entity_poly.pdbx_seq_one_letter_code
_entity_poly.pdbx_strand_id
1 'polypeptide(L)'
;MVKLDDYVLDVLMRDLVGHDKSSSAFLIYLHIWSHTEARGQKTAALSHQRMAEMTGLSKSAVQSAIRILTRRKLIRATKPTVTSTPEYRILKPWRRK
;
A
#
# COMPACT_ATOMS: atom_id res chain seq x y z
N MET A 1 -4.06 15.18 -9.78
CA MET A 1 -3.33 15.48 -8.53
C MET A 1 -3.72 14.46 -7.46
N VAL A 2 -2.74 13.90 -6.75
CA VAL A 2 -3.01 12.94 -5.69
C VAL A 2 -3.37 13.68 -4.42
N LYS A 3 -4.49 13.28 -3.80
CA LYS A 3 -4.89 13.79 -2.50
C LYS A 3 -4.69 12.71 -1.45
N LEU A 4 -4.03 13.06 -0.36
CA LEU A 4 -3.77 12.15 0.76
C LEU A 4 -4.48 12.67 2.00
N ASP A 5 -4.94 11.73 2.85
CA ASP A 5 -5.35 12.11 4.19
C ASP A 5 -4.12 12.64 4.95
N ASP A 6 -4.32 13.67 5.73
CA ASP A 6 -3.22 14.24 6.52
C ASP A 6 -2.57 13.19 7.42
N TYR A 7 -3.36 12.23 7.92
CA TYR A 7 -2.87 11.15 8.77
C TYR A 7 -1.73 10.38 8.11
N VAL A 8 -1.78 10.22 6.78
CA VAL A 8 -0.76 9.46 6.06
C VAL A 8 0.61 10.13 6.23
N LEU A 9 0.66 11.45 6.10
CA LEU A 9 1.93 12.17 6.23
C LEU A 9 2.27 12.46 7.69
N ASP A 10 1.26 12.76 8.52
CA ASP A 10 1.51 13.17 9.90
C ASP A 10 1.82 12.00 10.82
N VAL A 11 1.25 10.84 10.57
CA VAL A 11 1.36 9.70 11.48
C VAL A 11 1.96 8.48 10.79
N LEU A 12 1.40 8.04 9.67
CA LEU A 12 1.85 6.79 9.04
C LEU A 12 3.30 6.86 8.57
N MET A 13 3.72 7.98 8.03
CA MET A 13 5.10 8.12 7.56
C MET A 13 6.07 7.87 8.72
N ARG A 14 5.83 8.55 9.84
CA ARG A 14 6.68 8.39 11.03
C ARG A 14 6.62 6.96 11.56
N ASP A 15 5.43 6.38 11.60
CA ASP A 15 5.26 5.03 12.15
C ASP A 15 5.93 3.97 11.28
N LEU A 16 5.70 4.03 9.97
CA LEU A 16 6.24 3.01 9.09
C LEU A 16 7.73 3.17 8.84
N VAL A 17 8.18 4.39 8.64
CA VAL A 17 9.60 4.65 8.35
C VAL A 17 10.43 4.57 9.64
N GLY A 18 9.96 5.20 10.70
CA GLY A 18 10.70 5.29 11.96
C GLY A 18 10.50 4.10 12.88
N HIS A 19 9.26 3.82 13.25
CA HIS A 19 8.96 2.77 14.23
C HIS A 19 9.12 1.38 13.62
N ASP A 20 8.50 1.13 12.48
CA ASP A 20 8.58 -0.17 11.81
C ASP A 20 9.87 -0.31 11.00
N LYS A 21 10.61 0.80 10.83
CA LYS A 21 11.86 0.84 10.08
C LYS A 21 11.71 0.28 8.67
N SER A 22 10.59 0.61 8.03
CA SER A 22 10.29 0.15 6.70
C SER A 22 9.80 1.29 5.82
N SER A 23 10.75 2.01 5.22
CA SER A 23 10.40 3.04 4.25
C SER A 23 9.71 2.43 3.04
N SER A 24 10.04 1.18 2.68
CA SER A 24 9.39 0.51 1.56
C SER A 24 7.90 0.31 1.81
N ALA A 25 7.50 0.01 3.06
CA ALA A 25 6.08 -0.13 3.40
C ALA A 25 5.34 1.19 3.13
N PHE A 26 5.93 2.30 3.53
CA PHE A 26 5.31 3.61 3.29
C PHE A 26 5.20 3.90 1.80
N LEU A 27 6.26 3.62 1.03
CA LEU A 27 6.25 3.85 -0.42
C LEU A 27 5.21 2.99 -1.11
N ILE A 28 5.08 1.72 -0.73
CA ILE A 28 4.06 0.84 -1.31
C ILE A 28 2.66 1.31 -0.94
N TYR A 29 2.45 1.78 0.30
CA TYR A 29 1.15 2.32 0.70
C TYR A 29 0.77 3.51 -0.20
N LEU A 30 1.71 4.43 -0.43
CA LEU A 30 1.48 5.58 -1.31
C LEU A 30 1.21 5.14 -2.75
N HIS A 31 1.93 4.13 -3.22
CA HIS A 31 1.75 3.62 -4.58
C HIS A 31 0.34 3.04 -4.76
N ILE A 32 -0.10 2.21 -3.81
CA ILE A 32 -1.45 1.64 -3.86
C ILE A 32 -2.49 2.76 -3.78
N TRP A 33 -2.27 3.73 -2.89
CA TRP A 33 -3.17 4.88 -2.77
C TRP A 33 -3.33 5.61 -4.11
N SER A 34 -2.22 5.79 -4.82
CA SER A 34 -2.24 6.51 -6.10
C SER A 34 -3.06 5.77 -7.16
N HIS A 35 -3.17 4.45 -7.05
CA HIS A 35 -3.93 3.63 -8.00
C HIS A 35 -5.36 3.36 -7.54
N THR A 36 -5.70 3.68 -6.32
CA THR A 36 -7.03 3.45 -5.77
C THR A 36 -7.68 4.76 -5.36
N GLU A 37 -7.36 5.29 -4.19
CA GLU A 37 -8.02 6.47 -3.63
C GLU A 37 -7.90 7.68 -4.55
N ALA A 38 -6.73 7.90 -5.11
CA ALA A 38 -6.49 9.06 -5.96
C ALA A 38 -7.29 9.01 -7.26
N ARG A 39 -7.72 7.83 -7.68
CA ARG A 39 -8.47 7.63 -8.93
C ARG A 39 -9.93 7.26 -8.71
N GLY A 40 -10.39 7.31 -7.45
CA GLY A 40 -11.75 6.93 -7.13
C GLY A 40 -12.04 5.45 -7.31
N GLN A 41 -11.02 4.61 -7.28
CA GLN A 41 -11.16 3.16 -7.40
C GLN A 41 -11.07 2.51 -6.05
N LYS A 42 -11.88 1.47 -5.82
CA LYS A 42 -11.84 0.75 -4.55
C LYS A 42 -10.65 -0.20 -4.47
N THR A 43 -10.29 -0.82 -5.59
CA THR A 43 -9.20 -1.78 -5.64
C THR A 43 -8.35 -1.52 -6.87
N ALA A 44 -7.13 -2.06 -6.86
CA ALA A 44 -6.25 -2.04 -8.02
C ALA A 44 -5.52 -3.37 -8.10
N ALA A 45 -5.49 -3.97 -9.29
CA ALA A 45 -4.77 -5.21 -9.54
C ALA A 45 -3.32 -4.84 -9.85
N LEU A 46 -2.41 -5.19 -8.95
CA LEU A 46 -0.99 -4.81 -9.06
C LEU A 46 -0.13 -6.03 -8.74
N SER A 47 0.71 -6.43 -9.69
CA SER A 47 1.68 -7.49 -9.43
C SER A 47 2.87 -6.94 -8.65
N HIS A 48 3.58 -7.83 -7.96
CA HIS A 48 4.80 -7.42 -7.24
C HIS A 48 5.82 -6.84 -8.20
N GLN A 49 5.94 -7.44 -9.40
CA GLN A 49 6.89 -6.95 -10.39
C GLN A 49 6.54 -5.54 -10.84
N ARG A 50 5.26 -5.27 -11.08
CA ARG A 50 4.84 -3.93 -11.49
C ARG A 50 5.07 -2.91 -10.37
N MET A 51 4.75 -3.28 -9.14
CA MET A 51 5.01 -2.38 -8.02
C MET A 51 6.51 -2.10 -7.87
N ALA A 52 7.35 -3.12 -8.06
CA ALA A 52 8.80 -2.93 -7.99
C ALA A 52 9.26 -1.97 -9.09
N GLU A 53 8.78 -2.16 -10.31
CA GLU A 53 9.15 -1.31 -11.43
C GLU A 53 8.72 0.15 -11.22
N MET A 54 7.50 0.34 -10.71
CA MET A 54 6.94 1.68 -10.57
C MET A 54 7.50 2.44 -9.36
N THR A 55 7.95 1.73 -8.34
CA THR A 55 8.47 2.38 -7.12
C THR A 55 9.98 2.42 -7.07
N GLY A 56 10.66 1.63 -7.89
CA GLY A 56 12.11 1.50 -7.81
C GLY A 56 12.59 0.55 -6.73
N LEU A 57 11.69 -0.14 -6.05
CA LEU A 57 12.04 -1.10 -5.01
C LEU A 57 12.34 -2.46 -5.61
N SER A 58 13.10 -3.30 -4.87
CA SER A 58 13.29 -4.68 -5.26
C SER A 58 12.01 -5.48 -5.01
N LYS A 59 11.87 -6.64 -5.66
CA LYS A 59 10.71 -7.50 -5.44
C LYS A 59 10.63 -7.96 -3.98
N SER A 60 11.77 -8.26 -3.35
CA SER A 60 11.76 -8.67 -1.95
C SER A 60 11.32 -7.54 -1.03
N ALA A 61 11.70 -6.30 -1.34
CA ALA A 61 11.25 -5.15 -0.58
C ALA A 61 9.73 -4.94 -0.73
N VAL A 62 9.20 -5.14 -1.95
CA VAL A 62 7.77 -5.07 -2.18
C VAL A 62 7.03 -6.14 -1.36
N GLN A 63 7.54 -7.37 -1.38
CA GLN A 63 6.92 -8.47 -0.62
C GLN A 63 6.92 -8.18 0.88
N SER A 64 8.03 -7.68 1.41
CA SER A 64 8.12 -7.32 2.82
C SER A 64 7.16 -6.18 3.15
N ALA A 65 7.08 -5.18 2.29
CA ALA A 65 6.17 -4.05 2.48
C ALA A 65 4.71 -4.51 2.54
N ILE A 66 4.31 -5.37 1.59
CA ILE A 66 2.95 -5.92 1.56
C ILE A 66 2.64 -6.67 2.85
N ARG A 67 3.60 -7.46 3.32
CA ARG A 67 3.44 -8.24 4.56
C ARG A 67 3.23 -7.33 5.77
N ILE A 68 4.04 -6.27 5.88
CA ILE A 68 3.93 -5.31 6.97
C ILE A 68 2.59 -4.58 6.92
N LEU A 69 2.21 -4.09 5.75
CA LEU A 69 0.97 -3.34 5.60
C LEU A 69 -0.26 -4.20 5.89
N THR A 70 -0.22 -5.46 5.47
CA THR A 70 -1.32 -6.39 5.73
C THR A 70 -1.43 -6.67 7.23
N ARG A 71 -0.29 -6.91 7.90
CA ARG A 71 -0.26 -7.16 9.33
C ARG A 71 -0.76 -5.94 10.11
N ARG A 72 -0.40 -4.74 9.67
CA ARG A 72 -0.85 -3.49 10.28
C ARG A 72 -2.28 -3.13 9.93
N LYS A 73 -2.94 -3.93 9.08
CA LYS A 73 -4.32 -3.69 8.61
C LYS A 73 -4.48 -2.35 7.91
N LEU A 74 -3.46 -1.99 7.15
CA LEU A 74 -3.47 -0.77 6.34
C LEU A 74 -3.85 -1.05 4.88
N ILE A 75 -3.73 -2.30 4.45
CA ILE A 75 -4.20 -2.74 3.14
C ILE A 75 -4.87 -4.10 3.28
N ARG A 76 -5.68 -4.43 2.29
CA ARG A 76 -6.25 -5.77 2.12
C ARG A 76 -5.88 -6.27 0.75
N ALA A 77 -5.37 -7.49 0.68
CA ALA A 77 -5.03 -8.15 -0.57
C ALA A 77 -6.05 -9.25 -0.84
N THR A 78 -6.55 -9.32 -2.05
CA THR A 78 -7.51 -10.34 -2.47
C THR A 78 -7.07 -10.91 -3.80
N LYS A 79 -7.14 -12.24 -3.94
CA LYS A 79 -6.87 -12.93 -5.19
C LYS A 79 -8.14 -13.63 -5.64
N PRO A 80 -8.77 -13.16 -6.73
CA PRO A 80 -10.00 -13.81 -7.22
C PRO A 80 -9.79 -15.27 -7.60
N THR A 81 -8.63 -15.61 -8.16
CA THR A 81 -8.25 -17.00 -8.45
C THR A 81 -6.78 -17.20 -8.11
N VAL A 82 -6.35 -18.47 -8.09
CA VAL A 82 -4.96 -18.81 -7.76
C VAL A 82 -3.96 -18.13 -8.70
N THR A 83 -4.32 -17.99 -9.97
CA THR A 83 -3.44 -17.44 -11.00
C THR A 83 -3.67 -15.96 -11.27
N SER A 84 -4.65 -15.34 -10.60
CA SER A 84 -4.95 -13.92 -10.81
C SER A 84 -3.90 -13.03 -10.19
N THR A 85 -3.76 -11.83 -10.76
CA THR A 85 -3.00 -10.76 -10.13
C THR A 85 -3.74 -10.33 -8.85
N PRO A 86 -3.05 -10.19 -7.72
CA PRO A 86 -3.70 -9.74 -6.49
C PRO A 86 -4.31 -8.35 -6.66
N GLU A 87 -5.45 -8.15 -6.04
CA GLU A 87 -6.10 -6.85 -5.96
C GLU A 87 -5.88 -6.28 -4.58
N TYR A 88 -5.51 -5.01 -4.50
CA TYR A 88 -5.21 -4.35 -3.24
C TYR A 88 -6.20 -3.24 -2.97
N ARG A 89 -6.58 -3.13 -1.72
CA ARG A 89 -7.50 -2.11 -1.24
C ARG A 89 -6.84 -1.36 -0.08
N ILE A 90 -6.93 -0.03 -0.11
CA ILE A 90 -6.46 0.80 1.00
C ILE A 90 -7.47 0.70 2.15
N LEU A 91 -6.95 0.48 3.34
CA LEU A 91 -7.72 0.55 4.57
C LEU A 91 -7.33 1.81 5.32
N LYS A 92 -8.31 2.47 5.89
CA LYS A 92 -8.11 3.74 6.59
C LYS A 92 -8.66 3.61 8.00
N PRO A 93 -7.96 2.87 8.88
CA PRO A 93 -8.48 2.60 10.22
C PRO A 93 -8.65 3.84 11.08
N TRP A 94 -7.98 4.93 10.72
CA TRP A 94 -8.16 6.20 11.44
C TRP A 94 -9.45 6.92 11.09
N ARG A 95 -10.11 6.54 10.01
CA ARG A 95 -11.40 7.12 9.65
C ARG A 95 -12.50 6.37 10.36
N ARG A 96 -13.36 7.12 11.01
CA ARG A 96 -14.53 6.53 11.64
C ARG A 96 -15.70 6.57 10.67
N LYS A 97 -16.58 5.61 10.82
CA LYS A 97 -17.79 5.57 10.02
C LYS A 97 -18.85 6.46 10.64
#